data_e53bdfa61a8e9d520ee12d0a1adc5d80
#
_entry.id   e53bdfa61a8e9d520ee12d0a1adc5d80
#
_cell.length_a   1.000
_cell.length_b   1.000
_cell.length_c   1.000
_cell.angle_alpha   90.00
_cell.angle_beta   90.00
_cell.angle_gamma   90.00
#
_symmetry.space_group_name_H-M   'P 1'
#
loop_
_entity.id
_entity.type
_entity.pdbx_description
1 polymer ?
#
loop_
_entity_poly.entity_id
_entity_poly.type
_entity_poly.pdbx_seq_one_letter_code
_entity_poly.pdbx_strand_id
1 'polypeptide(L)'
;QNVKAAQKYLNAMFGGHKDWVKLDEDGKTGTAVMQGIIRAFQIQNGISTITGTVGPLTINTMKKLAIITKMDPNDTPQVNVCLIQCALFCKGYAAGGITGIYYTSGVNAVKKMQENAGLEVTGKIDWKVWSGLLSLNWFTKVSGGDSNIVLIQQQLNSDWSDVIGVGPCDGIASRQTILSLVGALQAAEGVTTELITDLN
;
A
#
# COMPACT_ATOMS: atom_id res chain seq x y z
N GLN A 1 18.79 -4.29 5.43
CA GLN A 1 18.60 -5.76 5.61
C GLN A 1 17.18 -6.20 5.29
N ASN A 2 16.16 -5.51 5.77
CA ASN A 2 14.75 -5.93 5.65
C ASN A 2 14.23 -5.91 4.21
N VAL A 3 14.58 -4.89 3.41
CA VAL A 3 14.20 -4.84 1.98
C VAL A 3 14.82 -5.99 1.19
N LYS A 4 16.09 -6.33 1.45
CA LYS A 4 16.73 -7.49 0.83
C LYS A 4 16.05 -8.81 1.21
N ALA A 5 15.59 -8.93 2.46
CA ALA A 5 14.80 -10.10 2.87
C ALA A 5 13.46 -10.17 2.12
N ALA A 6 12.79 -9.04 1.91
CA ALA A 6 11.58 -8.97 1.11
C ALA A 6 11.81 -9.37 -0.35
N GLN A 7 12.86 -8.85 -0.99
CA GLN A 7 13.24 -9.21 -2.37
C GLN A 7 13.50 -10.72 -2.50
N LYS A 8 14.25 -11.31 -1.57
CA LYS A 8 14.52 -12.76 -1.54
C LYS A 8 13.25 -13.58 -1.35
N TYR A 9 12.40 -13.20 -0.39
CA TYR A 9 11.12 -13.89 -0.14
C TYR A 9 10.26 -13.88 -1.40
N LEU A 10 10.09 -12.72 -2.04
CA LEU A 10 9.27 -12.55 -3.23
C LEU A 10 9.80 -13.38 -4.41
N ASN A 11 11.11 -13.37 -4.67
CA ASN A 11 11.72 -14.20 -5.70
C ASN A 11 11.56 -15.70 -5.42
N ALA A 12 11.74 -16.13 -4.17
CA ALA A 12 11.59 -17.54 -3.80
C ALA A 12 10.14 -18.03 -3.94
N MET A 13 9.17 -17.19 -3.51
CA MET A 13 7.77 -17.59 -3.48
C MET A 13 7.09 -17.52 -4.85
N PHE A 14 7.41 -16.52 -5.65
CA PHE A 14 6.72 -16.24 -6.92
C PHE A 14 7.58 -16.48 -8.16
N GLY A 15 8.86 -16.79 -8.01
CA GLY A 15 9.82 -16.94 -9.11
C GLY A 15 9.47 -18.02 -10.15
N GLY A 16 8.64 -18.99 -9.77
CA GLY A 16 8.11 -20.00 -10.69
C GLY A 16 6.89 -19.58 -11.52
N HIS A 17 6.30 -18.43 -11.23
CA HIS A 17 5.12 -17.94 -11.96
C HIS A 17 5.55 -17.29 -13.29
N LYS A 18 4.84 -17.60 -14.39
CA LYS A 18 5.17 -17.13 -15.74
C LYS A 18 5.24 -15.60 -15.89
N ASP A 19 4.42 -14.88 -15.12
CA ASP A 19 4.34 -13.41 -15.16
C ASP A 19 5.22 -12.74 -14.07
N TRP A 20 6.03 -13.54 -13.36
CA TRP A 20 6.95 -12.99 -12.39
C TRP A 20 8.15 -12.31 -13.07
N VAL A 21 8.50 -11.13 -12.57
CA VAL A 21 9.74 -10.44 -12.97
C VAL A 21 10.70 -10.51 -11.79
N LYS A 22 11.82 -11.22 -11.96
CA LYS A 22 12.83 -11.41 -10.92
C LYS A 22 13.34 -10.05 -10.42
N LEU A 23 13.35 -9.89 -9.10
CA LEU A 23 13.87 -8.71 -8.43
C LEU A 23 15.36 -8.83 -8.15
N ASP A 24 16.09 -7.72 -8.27
CA ASP A 24 17.45 -7.61 -7.75
C ASP A 24 17.42 -7.65 -6.21
N GLU A 25 18.26 -8.50 -5.61
CA GLU A 25 18.33 -8.67 -4.15
C GLU A 25 19.36 -7.71 -3.53
N ASP A 26 19.28 -6.45 -3.90
CA ASP A 26 20.26 -5.40 -3.54
C ASP A 26 19.93 -4.68 -2.22
N GLY A 27 18.73 -4.90 -1.68
CA GLY A 27 18.25 -4.26 -0.45
C GLY A 27 17.78 -2.82 -0.62
N LYS A 28 17.63 -2.35 -1.87
CA LYS A 28 17.10 -1.03 -2.19
C LYS A 28 15.59 -1.10 -2.43
N THR A 29 14.86 -0.13 -1.89
CA THR A 29 13.45 0.05 -2.22
C THR A 29 13.33 0.91 -3.49
N GLY A 30 12.17 0.86 -4.14
CA GLY A 30 11.86 1.66 -5.33
C GLY A 30 10.79 1.03 -6.19
N THR A 31 10.59 1.60 -7.37
CA THR A 31 9.52 1.21 -8.30
C THR A 31 9.54 -0.28 -8.63
N ALA A 32 10.70 -0.86 -8.93
CA ALA A 32 10.82 -2.27 -9.30
C ALA A 32 10.33 -3.21 -8.18
N VAL A 33 10.76 -2.96 -6.92
CA VAL A 33 10.33 -3.77 -5.77
C VAL A 33 8.84 -3.60 -5.50
N MET A 34 8.32 -2.38 -5.57
CA MET A 34 6.90 -2.13 -5.37
C MET A 34 6.04 -2.79 -6.46
N GLN A 35 6.44 -2.72 -7.72
CA GLN A 35 5.80 -3.46 -8.82
C GLN A 35 5.87 -4.97 -8.59
N GLY A 36 6.98 -5.49 -8.05
CA GLY A 36 7.10 -6.90 -7.65
C GLY A 36 6.10 -7.29 -6.58
N ILE A 37 5.93 -6.47 -5.53
CA ILE A 37 4.93 -6.72 -4.47
C ILE A 37 3.51 -6.68 -5.04
N ILE A 38 3.21 -5.74 -5.94
CA ILE A 38 1.90 -5.67 -6.61
C ILE A 38 1.66 -6.92 -7.47
N ARG A 39 2.65 -7.37 -8.27
CA ARG A 39 2.55 -8.64 -9.02
C ARG A 39 2.30 -9.81 -8.08
N ALA A 40 3.05 -9.90 -6.99
CA ALA A 40 2.87 -10.96 -5.99
C ALA A 40 1.45 -10.95 -5.39
N PHE A 41 0.91 -9.76 -5.08
CA PHE A 41 -0.48 -9.61 -4.63
C PHE A 41 -1.47 -10.08 -5.69
N GLN A 42 -1.27 -9.69 -6.95
CA GLN A 42 -2.13 -10.07 -8.08
C GLN A 42 -2.14 -11.58 -8.30
N ILE A 43 -0.96 -12.20 -8.29
CA ILE A 43 -0.79 -13.66 -8.42
C ILE A 43 -1.47 -14.37 -7.25
N GLN A 44 -1.14 -13.97 -6.01
CA GLN A 44 -1.64 -14.61 -4.80
C GLN A 44 -3.18 -14.58 -4.69
N ASN A 45 -3.80 -13.51 -5.19
CA ASN A 45 -5.24 -13.33 -5.10
C ASN A 45 -5.98 -13.66 -6.42
N GLY A 46 -5.34 -14.37 -7.35
CA GLY A 46 -5.96 -14.91 -8.56
C GLY A 46 -6.44 -13.84 -9.56
N ILE A 47 -5.79 -12.67 -9.60
CA ILE A 47 -6.14 -11.65 -10.58
C ILE A 47 -5.67 -12.12 -11.97
N SER A 48 -6.57 -12.10 -12.94
CA SER A 48 -6.33 -12.66 -14.28
C SER A 48 -5.25 -11.94 -15.09
N THR A 49 -5.02 -10.65 -14.82
CA THR A 49 -4.05 -9.82 -15.54
C THR A 49 -3.00 -9.29 -14.56
N ILE A 50 -1.77 -9.81 -14.69
CA ILE A 50 -0.66 -9.46 -13.80
C ILE A 50 0.14 -8.34 -14.42
N THR A 51 -0.07 -7.12 -13.97
CA THR A 51 0.56 -5.90 -14.52
C THR A 51 1.69 -5.35 -13.67
N GLY A 52 1.65 -5.59 -12.35
CA GLY A 52 2.52 -4.91 -11.38
C GLY A 52 2.10 -3.45 -11.13
N THR A 53 0.88 -3.08 -11.52
CA THR A 53 0.27 -1.76 -11.24
C THR A 53 -1.08 -1.95 -10.56
N VAL A 54 -1.48 -0.96 -9.76
CA VAL A 54 -2.77 -0.98 -9.06
C VAL A 54 -3.82 -0.39 -9.97
N GLY A 55 -4.60 -1.26 -10.62
CA GLY A 55 -5.75 -0.87 -11.44
C GLY A 55 -7.08 -1.29 -10.81
N PRO A 56 -8.22 -1.06 -11.51
CA PRO A 56 -9.57 -1.34 -10.98
C PRO A 56 -9.77 -2.76 -10.46
N LEU A 57 -9.25 -3.78 -11.17
CA LEU A 57 -9.33 -5.18 -10.73
C LEU A 57 -8.58 -5.40 -9.42
N THR A 58 -7.41 -4.79 -9.25
CA THR A 58 -6.61 -4.89 -8.02
C THR A 58 -7.34 -4.22 -6.85
N ILE A 59 -7.89 -3.02 -7.05
CA ILE A 59 -8.68 -2.29 -6.05
C ILE A 59 -9.93 -3.09 -5.65
N ASN A 60 -10.67 -3.60 -6.63
CA ASN A 60 -11.86 -4.40 -6.37
C ASN A 60 -11.53 -5.69 -5.60
N THR A 61 -10.37 -6.29 -5.85
CA THR A 61 -9.89 -7.45 -5.10
C THR A 61 -9.56 -7.05 -3.66
N MET A 62 -8.83 -5.95 -3.43
CA MET A 62 -8.56 -5.44 -2.08
C MET A 62 -9.84 -5.21 -1.26
N LYS A 63 -10.89 -4.62 -1.88
CA LYS A 63 -12.19 -4.36 -1.25
C LYS A 63 -12.95 -5.63 -0.87
N LYS A 64 -12.68 -6.76 -1.53
CA LYS A 64 -13.31 -8.07 -1.25
C LYS A 64 -12.55 -8.90 -0.23
N LEU A 65 -11.28 -8.57 0.05
CA LEU A 65 -10.51 -9.32 1.04
C LEU A 65 -11.07 -9.10 2.45
N ALA A 66 -11.03 -10.15 3.26
CA ALA A 66 -11.34 -10.04 4.68
C ALA A 66 -10.34 -9.10 5.36
N ILE A 67 -10.84 -8.30 6.31
CA ILE A 67 -10.00 -7.43 7.14
C ILE A 67 -9.09 -8.32 7.99
N ILE A 68 -7.77 -8.08 7.88
CA ILE A 68 -6.80 -8.79 8.71
C ILE A 68 -6.66 -8.05 10.03
N THR A 69 -6.90 -8.79 11.11
CA THR A 69 -6.70 -8.32 12.49
C THR A 69 -5.51 -9.05 13.10
N LYS A 70 -5.10 -8.62 14.31
CA LYS A 70 -4.03 -9.27 15.05
C LYS A 70 -4.28 -10.79 15.15
N MET A 71 -3.27 -11.56 14.77
CA MET A 71 -3.27 -13.02 14.82
C MET A 71 -2.60 -13.52 16.11
N ASP A 72 -2.89 -14.77 16.47
CA ASP A 72 -2.13 -15.48 17.50
C ASP A 72 -0.75 -15.89 16.94
N PRO A 73 0.33 -15.86 17.72
CA PRO A 73 1.65 -16.32 17.25
C PRO A 73 1.69 -17.76 16.75
N ASN A 74 0.73 -18.59 17.15
CA ASN A 74 0.62 -19.99 16.76
C ASN A 74 -0.32 -20.22 15.55
N ASP A 75 -0.92 -19.14 14.99
CA ASP A 75 -1.76 -19.25 13.80
C ASP A 75 -0.95 -19.72 12.59
N THR A 76 -1.66 -20.24 11.59
CA THR A 76 -1.04 -20.63 10.31
C THR A 76 -0.55 -19.40 9.55
N PRO A 77 0.72 -19.36 9.11
CA PRO A 77 1.26 -18.26 8.31
C PRO A 77 0.46 -18.03 7.03
N GLN A 78 0.19 -16.77 6.72
CA GLN A 78 -0.57 -16.35 5.55
C GLN A 78 0.30 -15.58 4.56
N VAL A 79 0.24 -15.95 3.27
CA VAL A 79 1.02 -15.27 2.22
C VAL A 79 0.66 -13.79 2.10
N ASN A 80 -0.61 -13.44 2.19
CA ASN A 80 -1.03 -12.03 2.19
C ASN A 80 -0.40 -11.22 3.33
N VAL A 81 -0.23 -11.83 4.51
CA VAL A 81 0.49 -11.18 5.63
C VAL A 81 1.98 -11.02 5.31
N CYS A 82 2.62 -12.00 4.67
CA CYS A 82 4.00 -11.85 4.19
C CYS A 82 4.13 -10.68 3.20
N LEU A 83 3.17 -10.51 2.27
CA LEU A 83 3.17 -9.39 1.32
C LEU A 83 3.04 -8.04 2.03
N ILE A 84 2.19 -7.94 3.06
CA ILE A 84 2.07 -6.76 3.91
C ILE A 84 3.40 -6.46 4.61
N GLN A 85 4.03 -7.46 5.21
CA GLN A 85 5.31 -7.32 5.89
C GLN A 85 6.42 -6.86 4.91
N CYS A 86 6.46 -7.40 3.68
CA CYS A 86 7.35 -6.93 2.63
C CYS A 86 7.09 -5.47 2.26
N ALA A 87 5.84 -5.08 2.06
CA ALA A 87 5.47 -3.71 1.71
C ALA A 87 5.81 -2.71 2.83
N LEU A 88 5.54 -3.07 4.09
CA LEU A 88 5.91 -2.27 5.26
C LEU A 88 7.43 -2.03 5.30
N PHE A 89 8.25 -3.06 5.09
CA PHE A 89 9.70 -2.90 5.03
C PHE A 89 10.15 -1.97 3.90
N CYS A 90 9.55 -2.09 2.71
CA CYS A 90 9.87 -1.22 1.59
C CYS A 90 9.47 0.25 1.83
N LYS A 91 8.48 0.49 2.69
CA LYS A 91 8.06 1.83 3.11
C LYS A 91 8.70 2.32 4.42
N GLY A 92 9.69 1.59 4.94
CA GLY A 92 10.46 1.99 6.13
C GLY A 92 9.80 1.69 7.47
N TYR A 93 8.74 0.87 7.50
CA TYR A 93 8.08 0.47 8.74
C TYR A 93 8.61 -0.88 9.25
N ALA A 94 8.84 -0.98 10.56
CA ALA A 94 9.40 -2.18 11.20
C ALA A 94 8.31 -3.25 11.46
N ALA A 95 8.11 -4.17 10.52
CA ALA A 95 7.08 -5.22 10.60
C ALA A 95 7.44 -6.43 11.47
N GLY A 96 8.66 -6.51 12.01
CA GLY A 96 9.10 -7.60 12.90
C GLY A 96 9.57 -8.88 12.20
N GLY A 97 9.50 -8.97 10.87
CA GLY A 97 9.91 -10.12 10.06
C GLY A 97 8.90 -10.43 8.97
N ILE A 98 9.27 -11.35 8.05
CA ILE A 98 8.36 -11.88 7.01
C ILE A 98 7.96 -13.28 7.49
N THR A 99 7.02 -13.32 8.39
CA THR A 99 6.60 -14.54 9.10
C THR A 99 5.26 -15.09 8.64
N GLY A 100 4.47 -14.28 7.95
CA GLY A 100 3.08 -14.60 7.61
C GLY A 100 2.11 -14.52 8.80
N ILE A 101 2.60 -14.14 9.99
CA ILE A 101 1.78 -13.97 11.20
C ILE A 101 1.67 -12.47 11.50
N TYR A 102 0.45 -11.95 11.58
CA TYR A 102 0.18 -10.55 11.87
C TYR A 102 0.01 -10.33 13.38
N TYR A 103 1.11 -10.13 14.07
CA TYR A 103 1.10 -9.92 15.53
C TYR A 103 1.62 -8.52 15.91
N THR A 104 1.94 -8.29 17.17
CA THR A 104 2.15 -6.95 17.76
C THR A 104 3.07 -6.02 16.96
N SER A 105 4.20 -6.50 16.43
CA SER A 105 5.12 -5.67 15.64
C SER A 105 4.48 -5.21 14.32
N GLY A 106 3.79 -6.11 13.62
CA GLY A 106 3.04 -5.76 12.40
C GLY A 106 1.91 -4.79 12.68
N VAL A 107 1.13 -5.01 13.75
CA VAL A 107 0.05 -4.10 14.19
C VAL A 107 0.59 -2.70 14.45
N ASN A 108 1.71 -2.59 15.18
CA ASN A 108 2.32 -1.29 15.48
C ASN A 108 2.85 -0.59 14.20
N ALA A 109 3.43 -1.35 13.27
CA ALA A 109 3.87 -0.83 11.98
C ALA A 109 2.70 -0.29 11.14
N VAL A 110 1.57 -1.00 11.10
CA VAL A 110 0.35 -0.56 10.41
C VAL A 110 -0.25 0.67 11.09
N LYS A 111 -0.35 0.70 12.42
CA LYS A 111 -0.80 1.89 13.16
C LYS A 111 0.04 3.12 12.81
N LYS A 112 1.37 2.95 12.77
CA LYS A 112 2.27 4.06 12.41
C LYS A 112 2.07 4.51 10.96
N MET A 113 1.85 3.57 10.04
CA MET A 113 1.51 3.89 8.65
C MET A 113 0.17 4.63 8.55
N GLN A 114 -0.86 4.18 9.25
CA GLN A 114 -2.17 4.82 9.30
C GLN A 114 -2.08 6.26 9.84
N GLU A 115 -1.36 6.44 10.96
CA GLU A 115 -1.10 7.76 11.54
C GLU A 115 -0.42 8.70 10.53
N ASN A 116 0.65 8.24 9.90
CA ASN A 116 1.40 9.02 8.93
C ASN A 116 0.57 9.33 7.66
N ALA A 117 -0.33 8.43 7.28
CA ALA A 117 -1.22 8.59 6.13
C ALA A 117 -2.49 9.41 6.44
N GLY A 118 -2.75 9.80 7.68
CA GLY A 118 -3.98 10.48 8.08
C GLY A 118 -5.21 9.57 8.05
N LEU A 119 -5.02 8.25 8.21
CA LEU A 119 -6.12 7.29 8.29
C LEU A 119 -6.50 7.02 9.75
N GLU A 120 -7.70 6.46 9.96
CA GLU A 120 -8.09 5.96 11.29
C GLU A 120 -7.09 4.93 11.80
N VAL A 121 -6.56 5.13 13.02
CA VAL A 121 -5.46 4.32 13.59
C VAL A 121 -6.04 3.07 14.27
N THR A 122 -6.45 2.10 13.49
CA THR A 122 -7.06 0.84 13.98
C THR A 122 -6.04 -0.28 14.18
N GLY A 123 -4.94 -0.26 13.43
CA GLY A 123 -4.01 -1.38 13.32
C GLY A 123 -4.59 -2.58 12.56
N LYS A 124 -5.76 -2.45 11.94
CA LYS A 124 -6.35 -3.46 11.06
C LYS A 124 -5.90 -3.23 9.62
N ILE A 125 -5.86 -4.29 8.83
CA ILE A 125 -5.52 -4.21 7.41
C ILE A 125 -6.81 -4.38 6.63
N ASP A 126 -7.36 -3.27 6.22
CA ASP A 126 -8.48 -3.14 5.29
C ASP A 126 -7.97 -2.79 3.88
N TRP A 127 -8.90 -2.52 2.96
CA TRP A 127 -8.56 -2.16 1.59
C TRP A 127 -7.80 -0.82 1.48
N LYS A 128 -7.99 0.13 2.42
CA LYS A 128 -7.26 1.41 2.43
C LYS A 128 -5.79 1.19 2.78
N VAL A 129 -5.54 0.37 3.80
CA VAL A 129 -4.17 -0.03 4.18
C VAL A 129 -3.50 -0.78 3.02
N TRP A 130 -4.19 -1.73 2.37
CA TRP A 130 -3.70 -2.38 1.17
C TRP A 130 -3.36 -1.38 0.05
N SER A 131 -4.27 -0.46 -0.27
CA SER A 131 -4.07 0.56 -1.29
C SER A 131 -2.84 1.42 -1.00
N GLY A 132 -2.70 1.90 0.23
CA GLY A 132 -1.54 2.66 0.66
C GLY A 132 -0.23 1.88 0.57
N LEU A 133 -0.23 0.63 1.05
CA LEU A 133 0.96 -0.24 1.03
C LEU A 133 1.39 -0.62 -0.39
N LEU A 134 0.45 -0.83 -1.31
CA LEU A 134 0.74 -1.20 -2.71
C LEU A 134 0.90 0.01 -3.64
N SER A 135 0.79 1.24 -3.13
CA SER A 135 1.07 2.45 -3.89
C SER A 135 2.57 2.75 -3.96
N LEU A 136 2.97 3.64 -4.86
CA LEU A 136 4.31 4.25 -4.85
C LEU A 136 4.41 5.44 -3.90
N ASN A 137 3.31 5.81 -3.24
CA ASN A 137 3.22 6.97 -2.36
C ASN A 137 4.04 6.78 -1.07
N TRP A 138 4.60 7.87 -0.55
CA TRP A 138 5.21 7.95 0.76
C TRP A 138 4.26 8.62 1.76
N PHE A 139 4.32 8.18 3.01
CA PHE A 139 3.49 8.70 4.10
C PHE A 139 4.31 9.42 5.17
N THR A 140 5.49 9.86 4.81
CA THR A 140 6.36 10.67 5.67
C THR A 140 6.94 11.80 4.84
N LYS A 141 7.05 13.00 5.43
CA LYS A 141 7.64 14.15 4.77
C LYS A 141 9.02 13.83 4.20
N VAL A 142 9.20 14.07 2.92
CA VAL A 142 10.48 13.89 2.22
C VAL A 142 11.32 15.18 2.25
N SER A 143 12.57 15.08 1.85
CA SER A 143 13.43 16.25 1.69
C SER A 143 12.82 17.24 0.69
N GLY A 144 12.70 18.49 1.08
CA GLY A 144 12.03 19.54 0.29
C GLY A 144 10.51 19.60 0.45
N GLY A 145 9.89 18.67 1.21
CA GLY A 145 8.47 18.72 1.49
C GLY A 145 8.08 19.80 2.50
N ASP A 146 6.85 20.30 2.40
CA ASP A 146 6.25 21.27 3.31
C ASP A 146 5.31 20.58 4.31
N SER A 147 5.37 20.95 5.59
CA SER A 147 4.57 20.36 6.65
C SER A 147 3.08 20.70 6.54
N ASN A 148 2.72 21.87 5.99
CA ASN A 148 1.32 22.23 5.76
C ASN A 148 0.73 21.39 4.62
N ILE A 149 1.53 21.08 3.60
CA ILE A 149 1.12 20.17 2.52
C ILE A 149 0.89 18.75 3.07
N VAL A 150 1.74 18.26 3.99
CA VAL A 150 1.48 16.97 4.69
C VAL A 150 0.13 16.99 5.37
N LEU A 151 -0.22 18.06 6.11
CA LEU A 151 -1.52 18.17 6.79
C LEU A 151 -2.70 18.14 5.80
N ILE A 152 -2.58 18.84 4.67
CA ILE A 152 -3.60 18.82 3.61
C ILE A 152 -3.73 17.41 3.02
N GLN A 153 -2.63 16.74 2.74
CA GLN A 153 -2.61 15.38 2.22
C GLN A 153 -3.24 14.38 3.20
N GLN A 154 -2.93 14.51 4.50
CA GLN A 154 -3.54 13.70 5.56
C GLN A 154 -5.05 13.96 5.69
N GLN A 155 -5.48 15.22 5.60
CA GLN A 155 -6.90 15.58 5.63
C GLN A 155 -7.66 14.98 4.43
N LEU A 156 -7.07 15.02 3.23
CA LEU A 156 -7.65 14.37 2.05
C LEU A 156 -7.82 12.86 2.23
N ASN A 157 -6.84 12.19 2.83
CA ASN A 157 -6.94 10.77 3.13
C ASN A 157 -7.98 10.48 4.21
N SER A 158 -8.05 11.31 5.26
CA SER A 158 -9.05 11.17 6.33
C SER A 158 -10.48 11.24 5.79
N ASP A 159 -10.76 12.27 5.01
CA ASP A 159 -12.14 12.61 4.65
C ASP A 159 -12.60 11.92 3.36
N TRP A 160 -11.67 11.68 2.42
CA TRP A 160 -12.02 11.31 1.05
C TRP A 160 -11.41 10.00 0.56
N SER A 161 -10.63 9.27 1.38
CA SER A 161 -9.96 8.04 0.92
C SER A 161 -10.92 6.96 0.40
N ASP A 162 -12.18 6.97 0.80
CA ASP A 162 -13.20 6.04 0.28
C ASP A 162 -13.52 6.29 -1.21
N VAL A 163 -13.32 7.51 -1.68
CA VAL A 163 -13.64 7.95 -3.06
C VAL A 163 -12.38 8.04 -3.91
N ILE A 164 -11.34 8.72 -3.40
CA ILE A 164 -10.12 9.03 -4.17
C ILE A 164 -8.97 8.04 -3.93
N GLY A 165 -9.14 7.08 -3.01
CA GLY A 165 -8.04 6.21 -2.54
C GLY A 165 -7.09 6.93 -1.58
N VAL A 166 -6.00 6.25 -1.21
CA VAL A 166 -5.01 6.78 -0.25
C VAL A 166 -3.88 7.47 -1.01
N GLY A 167 -3.87 8.79 -0.96
CA GLY A 167 -2.85 9.65 -1.57
C GLY A 167 -1.54 9.73 -0.76
N PRO A 168 -0.50 10.38 -1.30
CA PRO A 168 0.77 10.59 -0.59
C PRO A 168 0.60 11.53 0.61
N CYS A 169 1.52 11.40 1.60
CA CYS A 169 1.69 12.35 2.70
C CYS A 169 3.17 12.73 2.83
N ASP A 170 3.76 13.15 1.72
CA ASP A 170 5.19 13.43 1.55
C ASP A 170 5.54 14.91 1.65
N GLY A 171 4.53 15.78 1.68
CA GLY A 171 4.70 17.23 1.75
C GLY A 171 5.00 17.88 0.40
N ILE A 172 4.85 17.16 -0.72
CA ILE A 172 5.06 17.69 -2.07
C ILE A 172 3.69 17.93 -2.73
N ALA A 173 3.47 19.14 -3.22
CA ALA A 173 2.31 19.46 -4.05
C ALA A 173 2.49 18.87 -5.47
N SER A 174 2.51 17.54 -5.54
CA SER A 174 2.68 16.80 -6.78
C SER A 174 1.39 16.74 -7.60
N ARG A 175 1.49 16.24 -8.84
CA ARG A 175 0.31 15.95 -9.67
C ARG A 175 -0.68 15.05 -8.91
N GLN A 176 -0.20 14.06 -8.17
CA GLN A 176 -1.07 13.16 -7.38
C GLN A 176 -1.84 13.90 -6.29
N THR A 177 -1.21 14.84 -5.57
CA THR A 177 -1.88 15.67 -4.59
C THR A 177 -2.98 16.53 -5.23
N ILE A 178 -2.69 17.13 -6.40
CA ILE A 178 -3.66 17.94 -7.13
C ILE A 178 -4.84 17.08 -7.63
N LEU A 179 -4.59 15.87 -8.15
CA LEU A 179 -5.65 14.94 -8.55
C LEU A 179 -6.52 14.52 -7.37
N SER A 180 -5.92 14.30 -6.20
CA SER A 180 -6.68 14.01 -4.98
C SER A 180 -7.59 15.19 -4.57
N LEU A 181 -7.09 16.42 -4.65
CA LEU A 181 -7.90 17.64 -4.39
C LEU A 181 -9.07 17.77 -5.39
N VAL A 182 -8.81 17.57 -6.69
CA VAL A 182 -9.84 17.62 -7.73
C VAL A 182 -10.89 16.54 -7.49
N GLY A 183 -10.46 15.31 -7.21
CA GLY A 183 -11.38 14.21 -6.93
C GLY A 183 -12.22 14.44 -5.68
N ALA A 184 -11.64 15.00 -4.61
CA ALA A 184 -12.38 15.37 -3.41
C ALA A 184 -13.42 16.48 -3.68
N LEU A 185 -13.04 17.50 -4.46
CA LEU A 185 -13.97 18.57 -4.87
C LEU A 185 -15.12 18.02 -5.71
N GLN A 186 -14.81 17.18 -6.71
CA GLN A 186 -15.85 16.54 -7.53
C GLN A 186 -16.82 15.71 -6.69
N ALA A 187 -16.30 14.95 -5.72
CA ALA A 187 -17.13 14.16 -4.83
C ALA A 187 -18.00 15.05 -3.91
N ALA A 188 -17.48 16.17 -3.41
CA ALA A 188 -18.22 17.13 -2.60
C ALA A 188 -19.35 17.78 -3.39
N GLU A 189 -19.17 18.05 -4.68
CA GLU A 189 -20.17 18.60 -5.58
C GLU A 189 -21.12 17.53 -6.16
N GLY A 190 -21.02 16.27 -5.73
CA GLY A 190 -21.89 15.18 -6.20
C GLY A 190 -21.61 14.73 -7.63
N VAL A 191 -20.46 15.05 -8.19
CA VAL A 191 -20.01 14.54 -9.49
C VAL A 191 -19.68 13.06 -9.37
N THR A 192 -20.29 12.22 -10.19
CA THR A 192 -20.13 10.76 -10.11
C THR A 192 -18.73 10.31 -10.50
N THR A 193 -18.26 9.22 -9.88
CA THR A 193 -16.91 8.65 -9.98
C THR A 193 -16.48 8.27 -11.41
N GLU A 194 -17.38 8.17 -12.39
CA GLU A 194 -17.02 7.88 -13.78
C GLU A 194 -16.13 8.97 -14.41
N LEU A 195 -16.26 10.22 -13.94
CA LEU A 195 -15.44 11.35 -14.43
C LEU A 195 -14.09 11.48 -13.71
N ILE A 196 -13.91 10.84 -12.55
CA ILE A 196 -12.67 10.93 -11.76
C ILE A 196 -11.57 9.99 -12.30
N THR A 197 -11.95 8.92 -13.00
CA THR A 197 -11.03 7.94 -13.57
C THR A 197 -10.34 8.39 -14.86
N ASP A 198 -10.87 9.40 -15.54
CA ASP A 198 -10.30 9.91 -16.82
C ASP A 198 -9.15 10.91 -16.63
N LEU A 199 -8.72 11.16 -15.38
CA LEU A 199 -7.60 12.06 -15.06
C LEU A 199 -6.25 11.31 -14.89
N ASN A 200 -6.17 10.03 -15.25
CA ASN A 200 -4.96 9.20 -15.21
C ASN A 200 -4.19 9.20 -16.53
#